data_53cc11a9a666b721e9659c0ca45f3ca4
#
_entry.id   53cc11a9a666b721e9659c0ca45f3ca4
#
_cell.length_a   1.000
_cell.length_b   1.000
_cell.length_c   1.000
_cell.angle_alpha   90.00
_cell.angle_beta   90.00
_cell.angle_gamma   90.00
#
_symmetry.space_group_name_H-M   'P 1'
#
loop_
_entity.id
_entity.type
_entity.pdbx_description
1 polymer ?
#
loop_
_entity_poly.entity_id
_entity_poly.type
_entity_poly.pdbx_seq_one_letter_code
_entity_poly.pdbx_strand_id
1 'polypeptide(L)'
;MKKVTVLLILSLAICLAACGKKVSTPDEMLDVVKEKENISAEVDMIECGRIVDNDTTIVVGMTGENDKTYHYYAAQFSKNQNGKYKYKNAISLNDIGWQLRLGKLNTGYIIVCNNENVSTIQAVISPRNGADITKNIEINNIPFVYYLDMSNISSDYDIQYKFLKGASQSLCKPSN
;
A
#
# COMPACT_ATOMS: atom_id res chain seq x y z
N MET A 1 -7.86 -31.06 -41.78
CA MET A 1 -8.74 -30.93 -40.61
C MET A 1 -7.97 -31.03 -39.26
N LYS A 2 -6.99 -31.94 -39.08
CA LYS A 2 -6.27 -32.12 -37.79
C LYS A 2 -5.46 -30.89 -37.33
N LYS A 3 -4.88 -30.07 -38.23
CA LYS A 3 -4.07 -28.90 -37.88
C LYS A 3 -4.88 -27.72 -37.32
N VAL A 4 -6.12 -27.53 -37.77
CA VAL A 4 -7.02 -26.46 -37.29
C VAL A 4 -7.49 -26.74 -35.86
N THR A 5 -7.76 -28.02 -35.55
CA THR A 5 -8.21 -28.45 -34.23
C THR A 5 -7.13 -28.21 -33.15
N VAL A 6 -5.85 -28.47 -33.50
CA VAL A 6 -4.73 -28.26 -32.58
C VAL A 6 -4.53 -26.75 -32.27
N LEU A 7 -4.70 -25.89 -33.28
CA LEU A 7 -4.57 -24.44 -33.10
C LEU A 7 -5.70 -23.88 -32.21
N LEU A 8 -6.92 -24.41 -32.35
CA LEU A 8 -8.06 -23.99 -31.51
C LEU A 8 -7.91 -24.43 -30.07
N ILE A 9 -7.36 -25.60 -29.79
CA ILE A 9 -7.08 -26.08 -28.43
C ILE A 9 -5.97 -25.26 -27.79
N LEU A 10 -4.94 -24.89 -28.55
CA LEU A 10 -3.84 -24.08 -28.06
C LEU A 10 -4.30 -22.63 -27.68
N SER A 11 -5.18 -22.05 -28.51
CA SER A 11 -5.75 -20.74 -28.23
C SER A 11 -6.68 -20.73 -26.99
N LEU A 12 -7.44 -21.81 -26.79
CA LEU A 12 -8.31 -21.98 -25.63
C LEU A 12 -7.51 -22.17 -24.35
N ALA A 13 -6.37 -22.86 -24.40
CA ALA A 13 -5.47 -23.04 -23.27
C ALA A 13 -4.81 -21.70 -22.83
N ILE A 14 -4.47 -20.82 -23.76
CA ILE A 14 -3.92 -19.49 -23.48
C ILE A 14 -4.97 -18.58 -22.84
N CYS A 15 -6.25 -18.68 -23.25
CA CYS A 15 -7.33 -17.90 -22.63
C CYS A 15 -7.64 -18.34 -21.18
N LEU A 16 -7.40 -19.60 -20.83
CA LEU A 16 -7.60 -20.09 -19.45
C LEU A 16 -6.47 -19.67 -18.49
N ALA A 17 -5.27 -19.43 -19.02
CA ALA A 17 -4.14 -18.92 -18.22
C ALA A 17 -4.27 -17.42 -17.86
N ALA A 18 -5.15 -16.67 -18.55
CA ALA A 18 -5.41 -15.26 -18.28
C ALA A 18 -6.39 -15.03 -17.10
N CYS A 19 -6.94 -16.09 -16.52
CA CYS A 19 -7.81 -15.99 -15.35
C CYS A 19 -6.93 -15.75 -14.12
N GLY A 20 -6.71 -14.49 -13.75
CA GLY A 20 -5.87 -14.10 -12.62
C GLY A 20 -6.20 -14.92 -11.36
N LYS A 21 -5.16 -15.34 -10.64
CA LYS A 21 -5.26 -16.12 -9.39
C LYS A 21 -6.28 -15.47 -8.46
N LYS A 22 -7.32 -16.20 -8.10
CA LYS A 22 -8.33 -15.73 -7.15
C LYS A 22 -7.81 -15.99 -5.74
N VAL A 23 -7.73 -14.95 -4.96
CA VAL A 23 -7.14 -14.92 -3.63
C VAL A 23 -8.25 -14.93 -2.58
N SER A 24 -8.10 -15.71 -1.53
CA SER A 24 -9.11 -15.85 -0.47
C SER A 24 -8.58 -15.37 0.89
N THR A 25 -7.27 -15.37 1.09
CA THR A 25 -6.62 -15.03 2.36
C THR A 25 -5.64 -13.87 2.19
N PRO A 26 -5.29 -13.19 3.26
CA PRO A 26 -4.28 -12.12 3.26
C PRO A 26 -2.89 -12.60 2.82
N ASP A 27 -2.48 -13.78 3.28
CA ASP A 27 -1.17 -14.36 2.93
C ASP A 27 -1.09 -14.63 1.43
N GLU A 28 -2.17 -15.17 0.85
CA GLU A 28 -2.28 -15.33 -0.60
C GLU A 28 -2.20 -13.99 -1.36
N MET A 29 -2.62 -12.87 -0.75
CA MET A 29 -2.48 -11.55 -1.37
C MET A 29 -1.01 -11.14 -1.47
N LEU A 30 -0.22 -11.34 -0.43
CA LEU A 30 1.21 -11.05 -0.45
C LEU A 30 1.95 -11.93 -1.45
N ASP A 31 1.60 -13.20 -1.57
CA ASP A 31 2.16 -14.11 -2.58
C ASP A 31 1.88 -13.60 -4.00
N VAL A 32 0.67 -13.10 -4.25
CA VAL A 32 0.34 -12.50 -5.55
C VAL A 32 1.15 -11.24 -5.81
N VAL A 33 1.37 -10.41 -4.80
CA VAL A 33 2.25 -9.23 -4.93
C VAL A 33 3.67 -9.66 -5.28
N LYS A 34 4.24 -10.64 -4.58
CA LYS A 34 5.57 -11.17 -4.88
C LYS A 34 5.66 -11.65 -6.34
N GLU A 35 4.67 -12.42 -6.80
CA GLU A 35 4.61 -12.91 -8.19
C GLU A 35 4.54 -11.76 -9.20
N LYS A 36 3.69 -10.75 -8.97
CA LYS A 36 3.44 -9.65 -9.91
C LYS A 36 4.58 -8.64 -9.95
N GLU A 37 5.24 -8.42 -8.83
CA GLU A 37 6.38 -7.50 -8.71
C GLU A 37 7.74 -8.19 -8.96
N ASN A 38 7.73 -9.46 -9.39
CA ASN A 38 8.92 -10.28 -9.65
C ASN A 38 9.86 -10.37 -8.43
N ILE A 39 9.30 -10.43 -7.25
CA ILE A 39 10.04 -10.63 -6.00
C ILE A 39 10.31 -12.12 -5.85
N SER A 40 11.54 -12.50 -5.52
CA SER A 40 11.91 -13.91 -5.33
C SER A 40 11.00 -14.58 -4.29
N ALA A 41 10.62 -15.82 -4.52
CA ALA A 41 9.82 -16.60 -3.58
C ALA A 41 10.54 -16.80 -2.23
N GLU A 42 11.88 -16.77 -2.24
CA GLU A 42 12.73 -16.93 -1.04
C GLU A 42 12.75 -15.68 -0.15
N VAL A 43 12.33 -14.52 -0.70
CA VAL A 43 12.26 -13.27 0.08
C VAL A 43 10.99 -13.26 0.89
N ASP A 44 11.08 -13.13 2.18
CA ASP A 44 9.92 -12.97 3.05
C ASP A 44 9.27 -11.60 2.82
N MET A 45 7.95 -11.60 2.73
CA MET A 45 7.15 -10.39 2.70
C MET A 45 6.22 -10.38 3.90
N ILE A 46 6.34 -9.35 4.71
CA ILE A 46 5.56 -9.16 5.94
C ILE A 46 4.48 -8.12 5.69
N GLU A 47 3.24 -8.40 6.09
CA GLU A 47 2.16 -7.41 6.04
C GLU A 47 2.40 -6.31 7.08
N CYS A 48 2.49 -5.06 6.63
CA CYS A 48 2.56 -3.88 7.48
C CYS A 48 1.19 -3.38 7.90
N GLY A 49 0.18 -3.64 7.09
CA GLY A 49 -1.18 -3.23 7.35
C GLY A 49 -2.06 -3.31 6.12
N ARG A 50 -3.34 -2.99 6.36
CA ARG A 50 -4.39 -3.17 5.36
C ARG A 50 -5.44 -2.10 5.50
N ILE A 51 -5.94 -1.63 4.37
CA ILE A 51 -7.07 -0.70 4.27
C ILE A 51 -8.19 -1.41 3.53
N VAL A 52 -9.35 -1.49 4.15
CA VAL A 52 -10.54 -2.12 3.56
C VAL A 52 -11.60 -1.04 3.38
N ASP A 53 -12.01 -0.84 2.15
CA ASP A 53 -13.10 0.07 1.79
C ASP A 53 -14.02 -0.63 0.80
N ASN A 54 -15.23 -0.94 1.24
CA ASN A 54 -16.25 -1.68 0.48
C ASN A 54 -15.67 -2.94 -0.19
N ASP A 55 -15.64 -2.97 -1.52
CA ASP A 55 -15.12 -4.08 -2.32
C ASP A 55 -13.63 -3.92 -2.66
N THR A 56 -12.96 -2.93 -2.10
CA THR A 56 -11.54 -2.66 -2.32
C THR A 56 -10.73 -2.97 -1.07
N THR A 57 -9.64 -3.70 -1.25
CA THR A 57 -8.65 -3.92 -0.19
C THR A 57 -7.29 -3.50 -0.71
N ILE A 58 -6.61 -2.67 0.05
CA ILE A 58 -5.21 -2.32 -0.17
C ILE A 58 -4.40 -3.02 0.90
N VAL A 59 -3.45 -3.86 0.48
CA VAL A 59 -2.51 -4.53 1.39
C VAL A 59 -1.15 -3.89 1.21
N VAL A 60 -0.50 -3.57 2.31
CA VAL A 60 0.87 -3.06 2.32
C VAL A 60 1.79 -4.12 2.86
N GLY A 61 2.73 -4.55 2.05
CA GLY A 61 3.77 -5.49 2.41
C GLY A 61 5.15 -4.86 2.43
N MET A 62 6.03 -5.41 3.24
CA MET A 62 7.42 -5.02 3.36
C MET A 62 8.31 -6.23 3.12
N THR A 63 9.34 -6.06 2.29
CA THR A 63 10.40 -7.05 2.10
C THR A 63 11.72 -6.49 2.60
N GLY A 64 12.60 -7.32 3.13
CA GLY A 64 13.97 -6.93 3.49
C GLY A 64 14.67 -8.03 4.26
N GLU A 65 15.84 -8.37 3.78
CA GLU A 65 16.85 -9.08 4.55
C GLU A 65 17.77 -8.03 5.14
N ASN A 66 17.82 -7.92 6.43
CA ASN A 66 18.69 -7.00 7.15
C ASN A 66 18.33 -5.50 7.08
N ASP A 67 18.30 -4.89 8.19
CA ASP A 67 18.15 -3.53 8.69
C ASP A 67 18.43 -2.32 7.77
N LYS A 68 18.79 -2.50 6.51
CA LYS A 68 19.27 -1.39 5.67
C LYS A 68 18.48 -1.11 4.40
N THR A 69 17.68 -2.03 3.92
CA THR A 69 16.90 -1.82 2.68
C THR A 69 15.56 -2.53 2.71
N TYR A 70 14.62 -1.96 3.46
CA TYR A 70 13.24 -2.42 3.35
C TYR A 70 12.57 -1.81 2.12
N HIS A 71 12.03 -2.69 1.27
CA HIS A 71 11.17 -2.27 0.16
C HIS A 71 9.72 -2.44 0.58
N TYR A 72 8.92 -1.41 0.37
CA TYR A 72 7.50 -1.42 0.69
C TYR A 72 6.69 -1.40 -0.60
N TYR A 73 5.66 -2.22 -0.62
CA TYR A 73 4.73 -2.34 -1.74
C TYR A 73 3.32 -2.17 -1.23
N ALA A 74 2.52 -1.40 -1.95
CA ALA A 74 1.09 -1.31 -1.71
C ALA A 74 0.36 -1.89 -2.90
N ALA A 75 -0.49 -2.88 -2.67
CA ALA A 75 -1.22 -3.58 -3.71
C ALA A 75 -2.73 -3.49 -3.48
N GLN A 76 -3.45 -3.18 -4.54
CA GLN A 76 -4.89 -3.10 -4.55
C GLN A 76 -5.53 -4.38 -5.07
N PHE A 77 -6.54 -4.83 -4.35
CA PHE A 77 -7.40 -5.93 -4.71
C PHE A 77 -8.86 -5.49 -4.75
N SER A 78 -9.65 -6.07 -5.65
CA SER A 78 -11.11 -5.92 -5.64
C SER A 78 -11.77 -7.22 -5.23
N LYS A 79 -12.75 -7.14 -4.32
CA LYS A 79 -13.56 -8.26 -3.89
C LYS A 79 -14.68 -8.50 -4.91
N ASN A 80 -14.90 -9.75 -5.27
CA ASN A 80 -16.04 -10.13 -6.11
C ASN A 80 -17.24 -10.58 -5.25
N GLN A 81 -18.38 -10.82 -5.89
CA GLN A 81 -19.61 -11.26 -5.23
C GLN A 81 -19.45 -12.58 -4.45
N ASN A 82 -18.48 -13.42 -4.80
CA ASN A 82 -18.19 -14.69 -4.12
C ASN A 82 -17.17 -14.53 -2.96
N GLY A 83 -16.87 -13.30 -2.56
CA GLY A 83 -15.93 -13.02 -1.47
C GLY A 83 -14.45 -13.22 -1.82
N LYS A 84 -14.12 -13.53 -3.08
CA LYS A 84 -12.74 -13.71 -3.54
C LYS A 84 -12.16 -12.41 -4.05
N TYR A 85 -10.87 -12.22 -3.84
CA TYR A 85 -10.16 -11.02 -4.25
C TYR A 85 -9.45 -11.23 -5.59
N LYS A 86 -9.42 -10.17 -6.38
CA LYS A 86 -8.70 -10.10 -7.65
C LYS A 86 -7.69 -8.96 -7.56
N TYR A 87 -6.42 -9.26 -7.81
CA TYR A 87 -5.37 -8.28 -7.96
C TYR A 87 -5.70 -7.25 -9.04
N LYS A 88 -5.42 -5.99 -8.77
CA LYS A 88 -5.61 -4.87 -9.68
C LYS A 88 -4.27 -4.29 -10.12
N ASN A 89 -3.52 -3.76 -9.18
CA ASN A 89 -2.22 -3.13 -9.39
C ASN A 89 -1.44 -3.11 -8.08
N ALA A 90 -0.15 -2.86 -8.18
CA ALA A 90 0.71 -2.54 -7.04
C ALA A 90 1.63 -1.37 -7.39
N ILE A 91 2.19 -0.77 -6.37
CA ILE A 91 3.22 0.27 -6.45
C ILE A 91 4.29 0.00 -5.41
N SER A 92 5.52 0.37 -5.73
CA SER A 92 6.58 0.53 -4.73
C SER A 92 6.40 1.86 -4.00
N LEU A 93 6.67 1.87 -2.70
CA LEU A 93 6.62 3.09 -1.90
C LEU A 93 8.02 3.69 -1.78
N ASN A 94 8.11 5.00 -1.98
CA ASN A 94 9.37 5.74 -1.90
C ASN A 94 9.69 6.14 -0.46
N ASP A 95 10.96 6.11 -0.10
CA ASP A 95 11.44 6.68 1.16
C ASP A 95 11.40 8.20 1.09
N ILE A 96 10.70 8.80 2.04
CA ILE A 96 10.65 10.27 2.18
C ILE A 96 11.37 10.76 3.45
N GLY A 97 12.18 9.90 4.06
CA GLY A 97 12.87 10.14 5.31
C GLY A 97 12.04 9.80 6.54
N TRP A 98 12.67 9.82 7.73
CA TRP A 98 12.02 9.58 9.02
C TRP A 98 11.31 8.22 9.14
N GLN A 99 11.78 7.19 8.41
CA GLN A 99 11.13 5.88 8.32
C GLN A 99 9.68 5.95 7.80
N LEU A 100 9.42 6.93 6.97
CA LEU A 100 8.16 7.08 6.26
C LEU A 100 8.31 6.67 4.81
N ARG A 101 7.24 6.05 4.29
CA ARG A 101 7.14 5.63 2.90
C ARG A 101 5.88 6.20 2.30
N LEU A 102 6.00 6.65 1.07
CA LEU A 102 4.92 7.28 0.34
C LEU A 102 4.83 6.74 -1.09
N GLY A 103 3.62 6.51 -1.56
CA GLY A 103 3.37 6.18 -2.95
C GLY A 103 1.98 6.60 -3.40
N LYS A 104 1.87 7.02 -4.67
CA LYS A 104 0.59 7.37 -5.26
C LYS A 104 -0.10 6.12 -5.79
N LEU A 105 -1.27 5.81 -5.25
CA LEU A 105 -2.11 4.71 -5.70
C LEU A 105 -3.49 5.26 -6.09
N ASN A 106 -3.86 5.12 -7.35
CA ASN A 106 -5.10 5.68 -7.90
C ASN A 106 -5.22 7.20 -7.67
N THR A 107 -6.30 7.61 -7.00
CA THR A 107 -6.62 9.02 -6.69
C THR A 107 -6.04 9.49 -5.36
N GLY A 108 -5.23 8.68 -4.67
CA GLY A 108 -4.73 9.02 -3.35
C GLY A 108 -3.28 8.60 -3.12
N TYR A 109 -2.85 8.71 -1.88
CA TYR A 109 -1.51 8.34 -1.44
C TYR A 109 -1.56 7.31 -0.32
N ILE A 110 -0.74 6.28 -0.45
CA ILE A 110 -0.44 5.37 0.65
C ILE A 110 0.70 5.98 1.46
N ILE A 111 0.48 6.09 2.75
CA ILE A 111 1.46 6.56 3.73
C ILE A 111 1.74 5.40 4.67
N VAL A 112 3.00 5.06 4.84
CA VAL A 112 3.46 4.10 5.84
C VAL A 112 4.40 4.80 6.79
N CYS A 113 4.15 4.72 8.08
CA CYS A 113 5.03 5.21 9.13
C CYS A 113 5.51 4.05 10.01
N ASN A 114 6.82 3.93 10.13
CA ASN A 114 7.46 2.95 11.01
C ASN A 114 8.38 3.63 12.05
N ASN A 115 8.06 4.88 12.41
CA ASN A 115 8.83 5.68 13.35
C ASN A 115 8.03 5.97 14.62
N GLU A 116 8.43 5.39 15.73
CA GLU A 116 7.77 5.53 17.03
C GLU A 116 7.79 6.96 17.59
N ASN A 117 8.68 7.81 17.08
CA ASN A 117 8.78 9.22 17.53
C ASN A 117 7.80 10.14 16.79
N VAL A 118 7.09 9.66 15.78
CA VAL A 118 6.09 10.44 15.05
C VAL A 118 4.72 10.11 15.60
N SER A 119 4.02 11.10 16.13
CA SER A 119 2.65 10.95 16.64
C SER A 119 1.59 11.45 15.66
N THR A 120 1.97 12.36 14.77
CA THR A 120 1.05 12.94 13.81
C THR A 120 1.76 13.25 12.51
N ILE A 121 1.14 12.92 11.40
CA ILE A 121 1.54 13.38 10.08
C ILE A 121 0.55 14.46 9.67
N GLN A 122 1.05 15.65 9.41
CA GLN A 122 0.24 16.74 8.86
C GLN A 122 0.50 16.82 7.34
N ALA A 123 -0.52 16.55 6.53
CA ALA A 123 -0.48 16.77 5.11
C ALA A 123 -1.11 18.14 4.79
N VAL A 124 -0.34 19.01 4.18
CA VAL A 124 -0.81 20.31 3.66
C VAL A 124 -0.92 20.20 2.16
N ILE A 125 -2.13 20.29 1.66
CA ILE A 125 -2.48 20.16 0.25
C ILE A 125 -2.82 21.55 -0.25
N SER A 126 -2.06 22.05 -1.22
CA SER A 126 -2.20 23.37 -1.81
C SER A 126 -2.72 23.25 -3.25
N PRO A 127 -4.04 23.29 -3.46
CA PRO A 127 -4.62 23.32 -4.81
C PRO A 127 -4.18 24.59 -5.55
N ARG A 128 -3.93 24.48 -6.85
CA ARG A 128 -3.54 25.64 -7.67
C ARG A 128 -4.55 26.77 -7.60
N ASN A 129 -5.85 26.41 -7.50
CA ASN A 129 -6.94 27.36 -7.35
C ASN A 129 -7.72 26.99 -6.08
N GLY A 130 -7.48 27.68 -4.98
CA GLY A 130 -8.19 27.45 -3.73
C GLY A 130 -7.34 27.69 -2.50
N ALA A 131 -7.94 27.50 -1.35
CA ALA A 131 -7.23 27.58 -0.07
C ALA A 131 -6.53 26.26 0.25
N ASP A 132 -5.46 26.33 1.03
CA ASP A 132 -4.77 25.16 1.55
C ASP A 132 -5.70 24.30 2.40
N ILE A 133 -5.60 23.00 2.21
CA ILE A 133 -6.32 21.99 2.97
C ILE A 133 -5.31 21.26 3.87
N THR A 134 -5.52 21.33 5.17
CA THR A 134 -4.68 20.63 6.12
C THR A 134 -5.39 19.37 6.64
N LYS A 135 -4.71 18.23 6.56
CA LYS A 135 -5.13 16.95 7.12
C LYS A 135 -4.15 16.54 8.21
N ASN A 136 -4.65 16.34 9.42
CA ASN A 136 -3.88 15.77 10.51
C ASN A 136 -4.21 14.27 10.61
N ILE A 137 -3.18 13.45 10.55
CA ILE A 137 -3.25 11.98 10.56
C ILE A 137 -2.56 11.53 11.83
N GLU A 138 -3.33 11.07 12.81
CA GLU A 138 -2.80 10.58 14.08
C GLU A 138 -2.29 9.15 13.93
N ILE A 139 -1.12 8.89 14.50
CA ILE A 139 -0.46 7.58 14.48
C ILE A 139 -0.70 6.91 15.82
N ASN A 140 -1.47 5.82 15.79
CA ASN A 140 -1.87 5.10 17.00
C ASN A 140 -1.10 3.78 17.21
N ASN A 141 -0.44 3.29 16.18
CA ASN A 141 0.33 2.03 16.21
C ASN A 141 1.42 2.02 15.14
N ILE A 142 2.43 1.19 15.29
CA ILE A 142 3.52 1.01 14.35
C ILE A 142 3.62 -0.49 13.98
N PRO A 143 3.76 -0.85 12.70
CA PRO A 143 3.69 0.03 11.53
C PRO A 143 2.30 0.62 11.34
N PHE A 144 2.25 1.88 10.91
CA PHE A 144 1.01 2.60 10.63
C PHE A 144 0.83 2.72 9.12
N VAL A 145 -0.35 2.37 8.62
CA VAL A 145 -0.70 2.47 7.21
C VAL A 145 -1.95 3.32 7.05
N TYR A 146 -1.89 4.29 6.16
CA TYR A 146 -2.98 5.21 5.88
C TYR A 146 -3.14 5.47 4.39
N TYR A 147 -4.40 5.60 3.94
CA TYR A 147 -4.73 6.05 2.60
C TYR A 147 -5.27 7.48 2.65
N LEU A 148 -4.50 8.40 2.12
CA LEU A 148 -4.93 9.78 1.96
C LEU A 148 -5.70 9.91 0.66
N ASP A 149 -7.03 9.88 0.75
CA ASP A 149 -7.89 10.04 -0.42
C ASP A 149 -7.86 11.50 -0.93
N MET A 150 -7.60 11.64 -2.23
CA MET A 150 -7.50 12.90 -2.94
C MET A 150 -8.59 13.04 -4.01
N SER A 151 -9.59 12.15 -4.04
CA SER A 151 -10.63 12.10 -5.08
C SER A 151 -11.45 13.40 -5.20
N ASN A 152 -11.60 14.13 -4.09
CA ASN A 152 -12.33 15.38 -4.02
C ASN A 152 -11.45 16.63 -4.24
N ILE A 153 -10.17 16.46 -4.60
CA ILE A 153 -9.22 17.54 -4.78
C ILE A 153 -8.90 17.64 -6.27
N SER A 154 -8.84 18.88 -6.80
CA SER A 154 -8.45 19.08 -8.19
C SER A 154 -7.13 18.41 -8.49
N SER A 155 -6.93 17.96 -9.73
CA SER A 155 -5.73 17.23 -10.14
C SER A 155 -4.43 18.03 -10.10
N ASP A 156 -4.53 19.34 -9.91
CA ASP A 156 -3.40 20.27 -9.91
C ASP A 156 -3.21 20.84 -8.50
N TYR A 157 -2.33 20.21 -7.74
CA TYR A 157 -2.02 20.57 -6.35
C TYR A 157 -0.58 20.18 -6.00
N ASP A 158 -0.01 20.92 -5.07
CA ASP A 158 1.18 20.51 -4.32
C ASP A 158 0.80 19.89 -2.99
N ILE A 159 1.62 18.97 -2.49
CA ILE A 159 1.43 18.37 -1.18
C ILE A 159 2.73 18.39 -0.39
N GLN A 160 2.66 18.86 0.84
CA GLN A 160 3.76 18.88 1.80
C GLN A 160 3.39 18.08 3.03
N TYR A 161 4.36 17.35 3.57
CA TYR A 161 4.20 16.58 4.79
C TYR A 161 5.06 17.16 5.90
N LYS A 162 4.44 17.35 7.08
CA LYS A 162 5.13 17.73 8.33
C LYS A 162 4.94 16.62 9.34
N PHE A 163 6.00 16.30 10.05
CA PHE A 163 6.00 15.23 11.04
C PHE A 163 6.09 15.84 12.42
N LEU A 164 5.08 15.59 13.25
CA LEU A 164 5.01 16.11 14.60
C LEU A 164 5.42 14.98 15.55
N LYS A 165 6.40 15.28 16.42
CA LYS A 165 6.77 14.36 17.49
C LYS A 165 5.69 14.35 18.54
N GLY A 166 5.38 13.18 19.09
CA GLY A 166 4.59 13.08 20.30
C GLY A 166 5.26 13.91 21.38
N ALA A 167 4.47 14.62 22.19
CA ALA A 167 5.00 15.25 23.38
C ALA A 167 5.74 14.16 24.17
N SER A 168 7.05 14.29 24.33
CA SER A 168 7.82 13.39 25.17
C SER A 168 7.15 13.41 26.52
N GLN A 169 6.54 12.31 26.93
CA GLN A 169 6.19 12.13 28.33
C GLN A 169 7.51 12.26 29.08
N SER A 170 7.70 13.41 29.71
CA SER A 170 8.78 13.58 30.67
C SER A 170 8.50 12.53 31.74
N LEU A 171 9.24 11.42 31.68
CA LEU A 171 9.31 10.50 32.81
C LEU A 171 9.75 11.33 33.99
N CYS A 172 8.81 11.69 34.88
CA CYS A 172 9.10 12.16 36.21
C CYS A 172 9.99 11.12 36.86
N LYS A 173 11.28 11.38 36.94
CA LYS A 173 12.14 10.62 37.83
C LYS A 173 11.55 10.76 39.23
N PRO A 174 11.25 9.66 39.92
CA PRO A 174 10.94 9.74 41.32
C PRO A 174 12.17 10.34 42.00
N SER A 175 12.00 11.50 42.68
CA SER A 175 12.99 12.06 43.56
C SER A 175 13.14 11.10 44.74
N ASN A 176 14.36 10.59 44.91
CA ASN A 176 14.79 9.94 46.15
C ASN A 176 14.81 10.92 47.30
#